data_e38af4e5528d874844e137b5429ae4b2
#
_entry.id   e38af4e5528d874844e137b5429ae4b2
#
_cell.length_a   1.000
_cell.length_b   1.000
_cell.length_c   1.000
_cell.angle_alpha   90.00
_cell.angle_beta   90.00
_cell.angle_gamma   90.00
#
_symmetry.space_group_name_H-M   'P 1'
#
loop_
_entity.id
_entity.type
_entity.pdbx_description
1 polymer ?
#
loop_
_entity_poly.entity_id
_entity_poly.type
_entity_poly.pdbx_seq_one_letter_code
_entity_poly.pdbx_strand_id
1 'polypeptide(L)'
;METGRIVKLISGVYQVDVGGKKYNTKPRGLFRKKKFSPVVGDIVDFDIQNEDEGYIHHVHERHNALKRPPVSNIDGLIIVMSAVEPKFSTQLLDRFLVIAHSYNLSPSILVTKKDIASETQINHIETILNTYKEIGYSVQFVGKKTDKVDIVNTWPNGLIVLSGQSGVGKSTFINTFKPELNLETNDISKSLNRGKHTTRHVELFERENGFIADTPGFSALDFDHIEKDDVKYYFKEINTFGNDCKFRNCNHIKEPKCNVKHQLENNNLAQFRYEHYLQLVNE
;
A
#
# COMPACT_ATOMS: atom_id res chain seq x y z
N MET A 1 -22.53 9.56 -22.47
CA MET A 1 -21.44 8.65 -22.04
C MET A 1 -20.50 9.46 -21.17
N GLU A 2 -20.27 9.01 -19.95
CA GLU A 2 -19.43 9.68 -18.96
C GLU A 2 -18.26 8.78 -18.60
N THR A 3 -17.15 9.39 -18.18
CA THR A 3 -15.99 8.67 -17.65
C THR A 3 -15.80 9.01 -16.19
N GLY A 4 -15.62 7.99 -15.36
CA GLY A 4 -15.44 8.18 -13.91
C GLY A 4 -14.65 7.08 -13.25
N ARG A 5 -14.36 7.24 -11.95
CA ARG A 5 -13.63 6.26 -11.14
C ARG A 5 -14.58 5.45 -10.29
N ILE A 6 -14.42 4.12 -10.27
CA ILE A 6 -15.14 3.27 -9.31
C ILE A 6 -14.59 3.55 -7.91
N VAL A 7 -15.47 4.06 -7.04
CA VAL A 7 -15.10 4.42 -5.65
C VAL A 7 -15.58 3.41 -4.63
N LYS A 8 -16.56 2.56 -4.99
CA LYS A 8 -17.14 1.57 -4.08
C LYS A 8 -17.78 0.42 -4.84
N LEU A 9 -17.75 -0.78 -4.26
CA LEU A 9 -18.46 -1.97 -4.75
C LEU A 9 -19.27 -2.59 -3.61
N ILE A 10 -20.58 -2.65 -3.77
CA ILE A 10 -21.48 -3.29 -2.81
C ILE A 10 -22.48 -4.17 -3.56
N SER A 11 -22.53 -5.46 -3.22
CA SER A 11 -23.52 -6.40 -3.76
C SER A 11 -23.68 -6.39 -5.29
N GLY A 12 -22.54 -6.19 -6.01
CA GLY A 12 -22.53 -6.16 -7.47
C GLY A 12 -22.94 -4.83 -8.11
N VAL A 13 -23.17 -3.79 -7.31
CA VAL A 13 -23.37 -2.41 -7.75
C VAL A 13 -22.05 -1.65 -7.58
N TYR A 14 -21.60 -1.01 -8.64
CA TYR A 14 -20.38 -0.19 -8.68
C TYR A 14 -20.79 1.28 -8.58
N GLN A 15 -20.31 1.95 -7.54
CA GLN A 15 -20.49 3.38 -7.42
C GLN A 15 -19.35 4.07 -8.16
N VAL A 16 -19.69 4.86 -9.18
CA VAL A 16 -18.75 5.60 -10.01
C VAL A 16 -18.83 7.09 -9.66
N ASP A 17 -17.68 7.69 -9.38
CA ASP A 17 -17.55 9.12 -9.12
C ASP A 17 -17.16 9.86 -10.40
N VAL A 18 -17.86 10.95 -10.68
CA VAL A 18 -17.58 11.91 -11.76
C VAL A 18 -17.59 13.31 -11.17
N GLY A 19 -16.40 13.78 -10.77
CA GLY A 19 -16.25 15.14 -10.23
C GLY A 19 -17.07 15.42 -8.97
N GLY A 20 -17.20 14.43 -8.06
CA GLY A 20 -17.95 14.52 -6.82
C GLY A 20 -19.42 14.04 -6.92
N LYS A 21 -19.95 13.84 -8.12
CA LYS A 21 -21.26 13.21 -8.31
C LYS A 21 -21.12 11.72 -8.47
N LYS A 22 -21.91 10.94 -7.71
CA LYS A 22 -21.85 9.48 -7.64
C LYS A 22 -23.02 8.83 -8.35
N TYR A 23 -22.72 7.83 -9.18
CA TYR A 23 -23.69 7.05 -9.94
C TYR A 23 -23.59 5.57 -9.55
N ASN A 24 -24.73 4.94 -9.30
CA ASN A 24 -24.83 3.49 -9.06
C ASN A 24 -24.88 2.76 -10.40
N THR A 25 -23.85 2.03 -10.73
CA THR A 25 -23.71 1.40 -12.04
C THR A 25 -23.65 -0.12 -11.96
N LYS A 26 -24.02 -0.77 -13.04
CA LYS A 26 -23.88 -2.22 -13.23
C LYS A 26 -23.07 -2.51 -14.50
N PRO A 27 -22.23 -3.54 -14.50
CA PRO A 27 -21.51 -3.92 -15.71
C PRO A 27 -22.46 -4.56 -16.72
N ARG A 28 -22.33 -4.25 -18.02
CA ARG A 28 -23.07 -4.95 -19.08
C ARG A 28 -22.65 -6.42 -19.15
N GLY A 29 -23.53 -7.28 -19.64
CA GLY A 29 -23.34 -8.74 -19.70
C GLY A 29 -22.07 -9.21 -20.43
N LEU A 30 -21.46 -8.38 -21.26
CA LEU A 30 -20.18 -8.64 -21.93
C LEU A 30 -19.02 -8.89 -20.95
N PHE A 31 -19.00 -8.25 -19.79
CA PHE A 31 -17.97 -8.47 -18.77
C PHE A 31 -18.01 -9.88 -18.18
N ARG A 32 -19.22 -10.44 -18.00
CA ARG A 32 -19.38 -11.83 -17.55
C ARG A 32 -18.82 -12.83 -18.55
N LYS A 33 -19.00 -12.58 -19.86
CA LYS A 33 -18.45 -13.45 -20.91
C LYS A 33 -16.91 -13.42 -20.95
N LYS A 34 -16.30 -12.26 -20.68
CA LYS A 34 -14.84 -12.07 -20.69
C LYS A 34 -14.14 -12.53 -19.41
N LYS A 35 -14.85 -13.05 -18.39
CA LYS A 35 -14.33 -13.38 -17.06
C LYS A 35 -13.56 -12.21 -16.42
N PHE A 36 -13.89 -10.98 -16.79
CA PHE A 36 -13.29 -9.75 -16.30
C PHE A 36 -14.28 -9.06 -15.36
N SER A 37 -13.80 -8.70 -14.16
CA SER A 37 -14.60 -7.94 -13.20
C SER A 37 -13.95 -6.59 -12.94
N PRO A 38 -14.72 -5.49 -13.07
CA PRO A 38 -14.25 -4.20 -12.60
C PRO A 38 -13.95 -4.24 -11.11
N VAL A 39 -13.00 -3.43 -10.67
CA VAL A 39 -12.62 -3.31 -9.25
C VAL A 39 -12.64 -1.85 -8.82
N VAL A 40 -12.59 -1.60 -7.53
CA VAL A 40 -12.45 -0.25 -6.98
C VAL A 40 -11.13 0.37 -7.49
N GLY A 41 -11.17 1.64 -7.89
CA GLY A 41 -10.06 2.34 -8.53
C GLY A 41 -10.07 2.33 -10.06
N ASP A 42 -10.82 1.43 -10.71
CA ASP A 42 -10.92 1.42 -12.17
C ASP A 42 -11.52 2.73 -12.70
N ILE A 43 -10.95 3.20 -13.82
CA ILE A 43 -11.54 4.24 -14.64
C ILE A 43 -12.46 3.56 -15.64
N VAL A 44 -13.71 4.00 -15.71
CA VAL A 44 -14.75 3.36 -16.52
C VAL A 44 -15.52 4.35 -17.35
N ASP A 45 -15.94 3.92 -18.54
CA ASP A 45 -16.94 4.62 -19.32
C ASP A 45 -18.31 3.98 -19.08
N PHE A 46 -19.32 4.80 -18.86
CA PHE A 46 -20.68 4.34 -18.58
C PHE A 46 -21.75 5.26 -19.18
N ASP A 47 -22.92 4.72 -19.44
CA ASP A 47 -24.10 5.50 -19.84
C ASP A 47 -24.97 5.75 -18.63
N ILE A 48 -25.40 6.99 -18.47
CA ILE A 48 -26.41 7.39 -17.48
C ILE A 48 -27.78 6.96 -18.03
N GLN A 49 -28.54 6.24 -17.21
CA GLN A 49 -29.91 5.83 -17.52
C GLN A 49 -30.97 6.72 -16.84
N ASN A 50 -30.69 7.05 -15.56
CA ASN A 50 -31.49 7.93 -14.72
C ASN A 50 -30.56 8.87 -13.96
N GLU A 51 -31.12 9.72 -13.07
CA GLU A 51 -30.33 10.71 -12.30
C GLU A 51 -29.11 10.11 -11.57
N ASP A 52 -29.23 8.87 -11.07
CA ASP A 52 -28.21 8.22 -10.22
C ASP A 52 -27.82 6.80 -10.68
N GLU A 53 -28.31 6.32 -11.84
CA GLU A 53 -28.06 4.95 -12.31
C GLU A 53 -27.40 4.92 -13.70
N GLY A 54 -26.59 3.88 -13.94
CA GLY A 54 -25.94 3.70 -15.23
C GLY A 54 -25.41 2.29 -15.49
N TYR A 55 -24.90 2.10 -16.71
CA TYR A 55 -24.29 0.84 -17.14
C TYR A 55 -22.85 1.05 -17.64
N ILE A 56 -21.90 0.33 -17.03
CA ILE A 56 -20.49 0.32 -17.46
C ILE A 56 -20.36 -0.43 -18.78
N HIS A 57 -19.74 0.23 -19.76
CA HIS A 57 -19.43 -0.31 -21.09
C HIS A 57 -17.98 -0.70 -21.25
N HIS A 58 -17.09 0.10 -20.70
CA HIS A 58 -15.64 -0.04 -20.86
C HIS A 58 -14.93 0.17 -19.53
N VAL A 59 -13.86 -0.56 -19.34
CA VAL A 59 -12.88 -0.35 -18.27
C VAL A 59 -11.57 -0.03 -18.94
N HIS A 60 -11.01 1.13 -18.61
CA HIS A 60 -9.72 1.57 -19.14
C HIS A 60 -8.58 0.68 -18.66
N GLU A 61 -7.47 0.71 -19.38
CA GLU A 61 -6.28 -0.03 -18.99
C GLU A 61 -5.78 0.40 -17.62
N ARG A 62 -5.44 -0.59 -16.78
CA ARG A 62 -4.93 -0.37 -15.44
C ARG A 62 -3.42 -0.21 -15.50
N HIS A 63 -2.87 0.86 -14.93
CA HIS A 63 -1.42 0.99 -14.81
C HIS A 63 -0.83 0.11 -13.70
N ASN A 64 -1.65 -0.27 -12.71
CA ASN A 64 -1.34 -1.29 -11.71
C ASN A 64 -2.64 -1.84 -11.10
N ALA A 65 -2.55 -2.98 -10.44
CA ALA A 65 -3.68 -3.55 -9.69
C ALA A 65 -3.20 -4.51 -8.62
N LEU A 66 -3.72 -4.36 -7.40
CA LEU A 66 -3.57 -5.33 -6.33
C LEU A 66 -4.61 -6.44 -6.48
N LYS A 67 -4.23 -7.67 -6.11
CA LYS A 67 -5.15 -8.81 -6.11
C LYS A 67 -5.97 -8.89 -4.81
N ARG A 68 -5.36 -8.50 -3.68
CA ARG A 68 -5.97 -8.55 -2.34
C ARG A 68 -5.51 -7.39 -1.48
N PRO A 69 -6.41 -6.45 -1.13
CA PRO A 69 -7.75 -6.31 -1.69
C PRO A 69 -7.71 -5.89 -3.16
N PRO A 70 -8.76 -6.19 -3.96
CA PRO A 70 -8.78 -5.83 -5.38
C PRO A 70 -8.98 -4.32 -5.54
N VAL A 71 -7.88 -3.61 -5.84
CA VAL A 71 -7.83 -2.16 -6.09
C VAL A 71 -6.89 -1.91 -7.26
N SER A 72 -7.27 -1.01 -8.16
CA SER A 72 -6.48 -0.65 -9.33
C SER A 72 -6.15 0.84 -9.38
N ASN A 73 -5.23 1.19 -10.28
CA ASN A 73 -4.84 2.57 -10.58
C ASN A 73 -4.41 3.33 -9.31
N ILE A 74 -3.51 2.71 -8.54
CA ILE A 74 -2.96 3.25 -7.30
C ILE A 74 -1.79 4.16 -7.65
N ASP A 75 -1.87 5.42 -7.25
CA ASP A 75 -0.86 6.44 -7.50
C ASP A 75 0.16 6.53 -6.36
N GLY A 76 -0.22 6.12 -5.15
CA GLY A 76 0.67 6.09 -3.98
C GLY A 76 0.27 5.04 -2.95
N LEU A 77 1.27 4.51 -2.25
CA LEU A 77 1.09 3.57 -1.15
C LEU A 77 1.76 4.10 0.11
N ILE A 78 1.03 4.09 1.22
CA ILE A 78 1.59 4.42 2.52
C ILE A 78 1.60 3.17 3.39
N ILE A 79 2.78 2.74 3.77
CA ILE A 79 2.97 1.66 4.73
C ILE A 79 2.94 2.27 6.13
N VAL A 80 1.87 1.96 6.87
CA VAL A 80 1.67 2.46 8.22
C VAL A 80 2.15 1.42 9.22
N MET A 81 3.13 1.79 10.02
CA MET A 81 3.67 1.01 11.12
C MET A 81 3.35 1.70 12.45
N SER A 82 3.42 0.97 13.55
CA SER A 82 3.26 1.53 14.90
C SER A 82 4.59 1.44 15.67
N ALA A 83 4.89 2.45 16.49
CA ALA A 83 6.06 2.41 17.36
C ALA A 83 5.93 1.39 18.49
N VAL A 84 4.72 1.17 18.98
CA VAL A 84 4.48 0.39 20.23
C VAL A 84 3.52 -0.79 20.06
N GLU A 85 2.30 -0.56 19.62
CA GLU A 85 1.24 -1.58 19.53
C GLU A 85 0.52 -1.51 18.19
N PRO A 86 0.76 -2.49 17.30
CA PRO A 86 1.73 -3.58 17.39
C PRO A 86 3.18 -3.05 17.41
N LYS A 87 4.11 -3.83 18.01
CA LYS A 87 5.53 -3.46 18.09
C LYS A 87 6.11 -3.21 16.70
N PHE A 88 6.95 -2.17 16.56
CA PHE A 88 7.67 -1.89 15.33
C PHE A 88 8.54 -3.08 14.91
N SER A 89 8.45 -3.46 13.65
CA SER A 89 9.18 -4.58 13.06
C SER A 89 9.74 -4.19 11.70
N THR A 90 11.06 -4.15 11.60
CA THR A 90 11.78 -3.91 10.34
C THR A 90 11.56 -5.04 9.34
N GLN A 91 11.50 -6.29 9.81
CA GLN A 91 11.23 -7.44 8.95
C GLN A 91 9.87 -7.33 8.25
N LEU A 92 8.83 -6.95 9.01
CA LEU A 92 7.50 -6.77 8.44
C LEU A 92 7.46 -5.56 7.49
N LEU A 93 8.14 -4.47 7.85
CA LEU A 93 8.25 -3.30 6.99
C LEU A 93 8.90 -3.66 5.65
N ASP A 94 10.01 -4.40 5.69
CA ASP A 94 10.72 -4.83 4.49
C ASP A 94 9.86 -5.75 3.62
N ARG A 95 9.10 -6.65 4.24
CA ARG A 95 8.13 -7.48 3.55
C ARG A 95 7.08 -6.65 2.79
N PHE A 96 6.52 -5.62 3.43
CA PHE A 96 5.59 -4.71 2.77
C PHE A 96 6.24 -3.91 1.64
N LEU A 97 7.48 -3.47 1.81
CA LEU A 97 8.23 -2.75 0.77
C LEU A 97 8.47 -3.63 -0.46
N VAL A 98 8.90 -4.87 -0.26
CA VAL A 98 9.11 -5.85 -1.35
C VAL A 98 7.82 -6.08 -2.13
N ILE A 99 6.70 -6.31 -1.43
CA ILE A 99 5.40 -6.48 -2.07
C ILE A 99 4.97 -5.21 -2.82
N ALA A 100 5.17 -4.03 -2.24
CA ALA A 100 4.86 -2.77 -2.91
C ALA A 100 5.62 -2.63 -4.24
N HIS A 101 6.93 -2.90 -4.21
CA HIS A 101 7.77 -2.84 -5.41
C HIS A 101 7.41 -3.90 -6.46
N SER A 102 6.98 -5.10 -6.04
CA SER A 102 6.53 -6.14 -6.99
C SER A 102 5.27 -5.74 -7.77
N TYR A 103 4.48 -4.81 -7.26
CA TYR A 103 3.35 -4.19 -7.94
C TYR A 103 3.68 -2.85 -8.61
N ASN A 104 4.96 -2.50 -8.76
CA ASN A 104 5.43 -1.22 -9.31
C ASN A 104 4.88 0.00 -8.55
N LEU A 105 4.66 -0.12 -7.24
CA LEU A 105 4.22 0.97 -6.39
C LEU A 105 5.41 1.67 -5.75
N SER A 106 5.28 2.98 -5.53
CA SER A 106 6.25 3.79 -4.79
C SER A 106 5.77 4.01 -3.36
N PRO A 107 6.23 3.17 -2.39
CA PRO A 107 5.78 3.27 -1.02
C PRO A 107 6.43 4.43 -0.26
N SER A 108 5.65 5.06 0.62
CA SER A 108 6.09 5.92 1.71
C SER A 108 5.90 5.22 3.05
N ILE A 109 6.71 5.54 4.04
CA ILE A 109 6.69 4.92 5.37
C ILE A 109 6.14 5.93 6.37
N LEU A 110 5.08 5.56 7.08
CA LEU A 110 4.50 6.33 8.17
C LEU A 110 4.57 5.51 9.45
N VAL A 111 5.30 5.99 10.45
CA VAL A 111 5.29 5.39 11.79
C VAL A 111 4.43 6.24 12.70
N THR A 112 3.50 5.61 13.41
CA THR A 112 2.53 6.27 14.28
C THR A 112 2.83 6.02 15.75
N LYS A 113 2.07 6.67 16.64
CA LYS A 113 2.11 6.48 18.09
C LYS A 113 3.44 6.88 18.74
N LYS A 114 4.12 7.89 18.17
CA LYS A 114 5.33 8.47 18.75
C LYS A 114 5.06 9.03 20.15
N ASP A 115 3.89 9.58 20.39
CA ASP A 115 3.45 10.22 21.63
C ASP A 115 3.30 9.29 22.84
N ILE A 116 3.15 7.99 22.61
CA ILE A 116 3.04 6.97 23.66
C ILE A 116 4.25 6.02 23.72
N ALA A 117 5.23 6.21 22.86
CA ALA A 117 6.49 5.47 22.90
C ALA A 117 7.46 6.07 23.92
N SER A 118 8.28 5.23 24.55
CA SER A 118 9.36 5.72 25.42
C SER A 118 10.46 6.39 24.61
N GLU A 119 11.22 7.27 25.21
CA GLU A 119 12.34 7.96 24.58
C GLU A 119 13.36 6.98 23.97
N THR A 120 13.66 5.88 24.66
CA THR A 120 14.53 4.82 24.16
C THR A 120 13.97 4.18 22.89
N GLN A 121 12.66 3.92 22.84
CA GLN A 121 12.01 3.38 21.63
C GLN A 121 12.03 4.38 20.49
N ILE A 122 11.76 5.67 20.77
CA ILE A 122 11.81 6.73 19.77
C ILE A 122 13.18 6.80 19.14
N ASN A 123 14.25 6.92 19.95
CA ASN A 123 15.62 7.04 19.48
C ASN A 123 16.05 5.81 18.63
N HIS A 124 15.67 4.61 19.10
CA HIS A 124 15.95 3.38 18.36
C HIS A 124 15.24 3.35 17.00
N ILE A 125 13.96 3.68 16.96
CA ILE A 125 13.17 3.71 15.72
C ILE A 125 13.69 4.80 14.77
N GLU A 126 14.01 5.99 15.26
CA GLU A 126 14.57 7.08 14.44
C GLU A 126 15.89 6.68 13.78
N THR A 127 16.76 5.99 14.52
CA THR A 127 18.02 5.45 13.95
C THR A 127 17.72 4.50 12.77
N ILE A 128 16.78 3.58 12.94
CA ILE A 128 16.37 2.66 11.89
C ILE A 128 15.74 3.42 10.70
N LEU A 129 14.87 4.38 10.97
CA LEU A 129 14.18 5.14 9.93
C LEU A 129 15.14 6.00 9.10
N ASN A 130 16.26 6.43 9.66
CA ASN A 130 17.31 7.14 8.92
C ASN A 130 17.92 6.24 7.83
N THR A 131 18.13 4.95 8.09
CA THR A 131 18.56 4.00 7.04
C THR A 131 17.56 3.97 5.86
N TYR A 132 16.26 3.94 6.13
CA TYR A 132 15.27 3.96 5.04
C TYR A 132 15.26 5.30 4.28
N LYS A 133 15.50 6.43 4.96
CA LYS A 133 15.65 7.73 4.28
C LYS A 133 16.86 7.76 3.37
N GLU A 134 18.01 7.23 3.82
CA GLU A 134 19.24 7.13 3.04
C GLU A 134 19.06 6.24 1.79
N ILE A 135 18.25 5.18 1.88
CA ILE A 135 17.84 4.35 0.74
C ILE A 135 16.92 5.12 -0.24
N GLY A 136 16.37 6.26 0.18
CA GLY A 136 15.49 7.10 -0.65
C GLY A 136 13.99 6.82 -0.47
N TYR A 137 13.57 6.32 0.69
CA TYR A 137 12.16 6.29 1.05
C TYR A 137 11.71 7.60 1.70
N SER A 138 10.49 8.05 1.40
CA SER A 138 9.83 9.10 2.18
C SER A 138 9.39 8.49 3.51
N VAL A 139 9.84 9.08 4.62
CA VAL A 139 9.61 8.53 5.97
C VAL A 139 9.12 9.62 6.90
N GLN A 140 8.04 9.36 7.62
CA GLN A 140 7.55 10.23 8.67
C GLN A 140 7.23 9.46 9.96
N PHE A 141 7.53 10.07 11.11
CA PHE A 141 7.24 9.53 12.44
C PHE A 141 6.35 10.52 13.21
N VAL A 142 5.10 10.14 13.45
CA VAL A 142 4.06 11.01 14.01
C VAL A 142 3.50 10.47 15.32
N GLY A 143 3.06 11.37 16.19
CA GLY A 143 2.44 11.06 17.48
C GLY A 143 0.98 11.46 17.52
N LYS A 144 0.71 12.68 17.95
CA LYS A 144 -0.65 13.17 18.19
C LYS A 144 -1.41 13.44 16.89
N LYS A 145 -2.75 13.38 16.96
CA LYS A 145 -3.65 13.74 15.84
C LYS A 145 -3.41 15.14 15.26
N THR A 146 -2.75 16.01 16.01
CA THR A 146 -2.45 17.39 15.63
C THR A 146 -1.09 17.56 14.96
N ASP A 147 -0.26 16.52 14.93
CA ASP A 147 1.01 16.62 14.22
C ASP A 147 0.72 16.85 12.73
N LYS A 148 1.24 17.95 12.19
CA LYS A 148 1.14 18.23 10.76
C LYS A 148 1.85 17.10 10.02
N VAL A 149 1.08 16.38 9.22
CA VAL A 149 1.60 15.27 8.45
C VAL A 149 2.03 15.83 7.09
N ASP A 150 3.27 16.28 6.99
CA ASP A 150 3.81 16.90 5.77
C ASP A 150 3.85 15.90 4.59
N ILE A 151 3.85 14.61 4.89
CA ILE A 151 3.77 13.55 3.87
C ILE A 151 2.55 13.68 2.97
N VAL A 152 1.46 14.32 3.46
CA VAL A 152 0.24 14.57 2.69
C VAL A 152 0.50 15.53 1.54
N ASN A 153 1.31 16.55 1.77
CA ASN A 153 1.65 17.56 0.77
C ASN A 153 2.60 17.02 -0.30
N THR A 154 3.29 15.91 -0.01
CA THR A 154 4.20 15.23 -0.94
C THR A 154 3.53 14.07 -1.68
N TRP A 155 2.26 13.78 -1.38
CA TRP A 155 1.56 12.66 -2.02
C TRP A 155 1.21 13.00 -3.47
N PRO A 156 1.31 11.99 -4.35
CA PRO A 156 0.85 12.16 -5.72
C PRO A 156 -0.65 12.47 -5.75
N ASN A 157 -1.07 13.20 -6.78
CA ASN A 157 -2.48 13.30 -7.10
C ASN A 157 -3.02 11.92 -7.44
N GLY A 158 -4.32 11.69 -7.21
CA GLY A 158 -4.97 10.43 -7.53
C GLY A 158 -5.27 9.55 -6.32
N LEU A 159 -5.14 8.24 -6.47
CA LEU A 159 -5.52 7.25 -5.47
C LEU A 159 -4.34 6.88 -4.57
N ILE A 160 -4.48 7.16 -3.27
CA ILE A 160 -3.56 6.73 -2.22
C ILE A 160 -4.15 5.56 -1.45
N VAL A 161 -3.36 4.54 -1.23
CA VAL A 161 -3.75 3.34 -0.45
C VAL A 161 -2.95 3.29 0.85
N LEU A 162 -3.63 3.05 1.97
CA LEU A 162 -2.98 2.78 3.26
C LEU A 162 -2.84 1.28 3.47
N SER A 163 -1.63 0.86 3.82
CA SER A 163 -1.27 -0.51 4.16
C SER A 163 -0.73 -0.59 5.58
N GLY A 164 -0.83 -1.74 6.23
CA GLY A 164 -0.27 -1.97 7.56
C GLY A 164 -1.16 -2.85 8.41
N GLN A 165 -0.59 -3.36 9.51
CA GLN A 165 -1.31 -4.26 10.43
C GLN A 165 -2.56 -3.61 11.03
N SER A 166 -3.45 -4.45 11.58
CA SER A 166 -4.55 -3.95 12.40
C SER A 166 -4.02 -3.24 13.64
N GLY A 167 -4.67 -2.14 14.02
CA GLY A 167 -4.28 -1.38 15.21
C GLY A 167 -3.09 -0.42 15.05
N VAL A 168 -2.45 -0.31 13.89
CA VAL A 168 -1.35 0.66 13.66
C VAL A 168 -1.82 2.11 13.54
N GLY A 169 -3.13 2.39 13.53
CA GLY A 169 -3.66 3.75 13.49
C GLY A 169 -4.06 4.25 12.10
N LYS A 170 -4.29 3.39 11.09
CA LYS A 170 -4.74 3.80 9.75
C LYS A 170 -6.03 4.62 9.77
N SER A 171 -7.09 4.13 10.43
CA SER A 171 -8.36 4.84 10.54
C SER A 171 -8.23 6.15 11.32
N THR A 172 -7.42 6.17 12.39
CA THR A 172 -7.10 7.39 13.11
C THR A 172 -6.44 8.40 12.19
N PHE A 173 -5.52 7.93 11.35
CA PHE A 173 -4.82 8.77 10.39
C PHE A 173 -5.80 9.33 9.34
N ILE A 174 -6.70 8.53 8.76
CA ILE A 174 -7.73 9.01 7.83
C ILE A 174 -8.62 10.05 8.51
N ASN A 175 -9.03 9.84 9.76
CA ASN A 175 -9.84 10.81 10.50
C ASN A 175 -9.14 12.15 10.75
N THR A 176 -7.81 12.26 10.61
CA THR A 176 -7.13 13.56 10.68
C THR A 176 -7.39 14.42 9.44
N PHE A 177 -7.69 13.82 8.29
CA PHE A 177 -8.00 14.51 7.03
C PHE A 177 -9.49 14.69 6.81
N LYS A 178 -10.29 13.73 7.26
CA LYS A 178 -11.74 13.71 7.13
C LYS A 178 -12.40 13.38 8.47
N PRO A 179 -12.42 14.33 9.42
CA PRO A 179 -13.03 14.11 10.73
C PRO A 179 -14.52 13.73 10.63
N GLU A 180 -15.19 14.17 9.59
CA GLU A 180 -16.60 13.88 9.31
C GLU A 180 -16.88 12.40 9.04
N LEU A 181 -15.87 11.61 8.61
CA LEU A 181 -16.03 10.18 8.39
C LEU A 181 -16.20 9.42 9.70
N ASN A 182 -15.67 9.97 10.79
CA ASN A 182 -15.73 9.40 12.14
C ASN A 182 -15.48 7.87 12.14
N LEU A 183 -14.48 7.44 11.37
CA LEU A 183 -14.13 6.03 11.27
C LEU A 183 -13.82 5.50 12.67
N GLU A 184 -14.45 4.39 13.05
CA GLU A 184 -14.22 3.78 14.36
C GLU A 184 -12.73 3.43 14.51
N THR A 185 -12.07 4.04 15.49
CA THR A 185 -10.64 3.87 15.74
C THR A 185 -10.32 2.63 16.58
N ASN A 186 -11.37 2.01 17.16
CA ASN A 186 -11.27 0.74 17.88
C ASN A 186 -12.00 -0.33 17.09
N ASP A 187 -11.26 -1.31 16.54
CA ASP A 187 -11.80 -2.58 16.06
C ASP A 187 -12.69 -2.57 14.81
N ILE A 188 -12.30 -1.88 13.74
CA ILE A 188 -12.84 -2.23 12.39
C ILE A 188 -12.65 -3.73 12.12
N SER A 189 -11.65 -4.37 12.75
CA SER A 189 -11.45 -5.83 12.67
C SER A 189 -12.43 -6.65 13.52
N LYS A 190 -13.08 -6.09 14.56
CA LYS A 190 -13.98 -6.84 15.44
C LYS A 190 -15.46 -6.66 15.09
N SER A 191 -15.89 -5.50 14.61
CA SER A 191 -17.28 -5.30 14.20
C SER A 191 -17.64 -6.03 12.90
N LEU A 192 -16.65 -6.29 12.04
CA LEU A 192 -16.78 -7.12 10.82
C LEU A 192 -16.76 -8.63 11.09
N ASN A 193 -16.52 -9.09 12.32
CA ASN A 193 -16.60 -10.50 12.72
C ASN A 193 -18.03 -10.99 12.99
N ARG A 194 -19.06 -10.20 12.71
CA ARG A 194 -20.45 -10.67 12.71
C ARG A 194 -20.85 -11.22 11.33
N GLY A 195 -20.39 -12.41 11.02
CA GLY A 195 -20.83 -13.19 9.87
C GLY A 195 -19.68 -13.86 9.13
N LYS A 196 -19.64 -15.19 9.16
CA LYS A 196 -18.86 -16.03 8.24
C LYS A 196 -19.22 -15.60 6.81
N HIS A 197 -18.32 -14.99 6.05
CA HIS A 197 -18.43 -14.50 4.65
C HIS A 197 -18.66 -12.99 4.45
N THR A 198 -18.01 -12.10 5.20
CA THR A 198 -17.96 -10.69 4.78
C THR A 198 -16.77 -10.48 3.85
N THR A 199 -17.06 -10.37 2.56
CA THR A 199 -16.17 -9.81 1.54
C THR A 199 -15.72 -8.43 2.04
N ARG A 200 -14.43 -8.25 2.27
CA ARG A 200 -13.87 -6.97 2.73
C ARG A 200 -14.08 -5.95 1.62
N HIS A 201 -14.99 -5.02 1.82
CA HIS A 201 -15.30 -3.98 0.85
C HIS A 201 -14.22 -2.90 0.94
N VAL A 202 -13.65 -2.56 -0.20
CA VAL A 202 -12.80 -1.37 -0.34
C VAL A 202 -13.71 -0.20 -0.68
N GLU A 203 -13.49 0.92 -0.01
CA GLU A 203 -14.16 2.19 -0.28
C GLU A 203 -13.12 3.30 -0.41
N LEU A 204 -13.28 4.14 -1.43
CA LEU A 204 -12.45 5.32 -1.63
C LEU A 204 -13.11 6.54 -1.02
N PHE A 205 -12.36 7.26 -0.25
CA PHE A 205 -12.77 8.54 0.33
C PHE A 205 -12.10 9.68 -0.44
N GLU A 206 -12.88 10.68 -0.83
CA GLU A 206 -12.37 11.85 -1.54
C GLU A 206 -11.40 12.65 -0.66
N ARG A 207 -10.36 13.19 -1.26
CA ARG A 207 -9.45 14.20 -0.70
C ARG A 207 -9.26 15.32 -1.72
N GLU A 208 -8.63 16.44 -1.34
CA GLU A 208 -8.47 17.62 -2.18
C GLU A 208 -7.94 17.32 -3.59
N ASN A 209 -6.98 16.39 -3.71
CA ASN A 209 -6.32 16.02 -4.97
C ASN A 209 -6.51 14.54 -5.34
N GLY A 210 -7.68 13.96 -5.08
CA GLY A 210 -7.98 12.57 -5.46
C GLY A 210 -8.70 11.78 -4.38
N PHE A 211 -8.20 10.56 -4.11
CA PHE A 211 -8.87 9.61 -3.21
C PHE A 211 -7.88 8.98 -2.24
N ILE A 212 -8.38 8.57 -1.09
CA ILE A 212 -7.68 7.73 -0.13
C ILE A 212 -8.51 6.46 0.12
N ALA A 213 -7.85 5.31 0.14
CA ALA A 213 -8.47 4.03 0.46
C ALA A 213 -7.99 3.51 1.82
N ASP A 214 -8.93 3.18 2.71
CA ASP A 214 -8.64 2.24 3.79
C ASP A 214 -8.82 0.82 3.25
N THR A 215 -7.74 0.06 3.22
CA THR A 215 -7.76 -1.31 2.74
C THR A 215 -7.59 -2.28 3.90
N PRO A 216 -8.68 -2.69 4.57
CA PRO A 216 -8.62 -3.71 5.59
C PRO A 216 -8.10 -5.02 4.97
N GLY A 217 -7.02 -5.57 5.53
CA GLY A 217 -6.44 -6.84 5.08
C GLY A 217 -5.24 -6.74 4.16
N PHE A 218 -4.70 -5.58 3.89
CA PHE A 218 -3.39 -5.42 3.24
C PHE A 218 -2.25 -6.04 4.09
N SER A 219 -2.52 -6.38 5.34
CA SER A 219 -1.61 -7.14 6.22
C SER A 219 -1.44 -8.62 5.82
N ALA A 220 -2.30 -9.13 4.95
CA ALA A 220 -2.25 -10.50 4.42
C ALA A 220 -1.81 -10.51 2.94
N LEU A 221 -0.88 -9.61 2.57
CA LEU A 221 -0.30 -9.63 1.23
C LEU A 221 0.46 -10.93 1.00
N ASP A 222 0.00 -11.65 -0.01
CA ASP A 222 0.61 -12.91 -0.41
C ASP A 222 1.93 -12.64 -1.16
N PHE A 223 2.96 -13.38 -0.79
CA PHE A 223 4.23 -13.46 -1.52
C PHE A 223 4.14 -14.40 -2.73
N ASP A 224 3.01 -15.09 -2.90
CA ASP A 224 2.80 -16.17 -3.87
C ASP A 224 3.09 -15.80 -5.33
N HIS A 225 3.14 -14.51 -5.64
CA HIS A 225 3.43 -14.01 -6.99
C HIS A 225 4.87 -13.53 -7.19
N ILE A 226 5.71 -13.61 -6.13
CA ILE A 226 7.10 -13.14 -6.17
C ILE A 226 8.01 -14.36 -6.28
N GLU A 227 8.72 -14.47 -7.39
CA GLU A 227 9.74 -15.49 -7.55
C GLU A 227 10.95 -15.17 -6.67
N LYS A 228 11.58 -16.22 -6.11
CA LYS A 228 12.73 -16.04 -5.20
C LYS A 228 13.88 -15.24 -5.83
N ASP A 229 14.15 -15.49 -7.10
CA ASP A 229 15.20 -14.82 -7.84
C ASP A 229 14.90 -13.33 -8.12
N ASP A 230 13.63 -12.92 -7.99
CA ASP A 230 13.19 -11.53 -8.22
C ASP A 230 13.26 -10.68 -6.94
N VAL A 231 13.31 -11.28 -5.76
CA VAL A 231 13.34 -10.56 -4.46
C VAL A 231 14.45 -9.50 -4.42
N LYS A 232 15.61 -9.78 -5.01
CA LYS A 232 16.76 -8.85 -5.11
C LYS A 232 16.42 -7.53 -5.81
N TYR A 233 15.50 -7.54 -6.77
CA TYR A 233 15.09 -6.35 -7.52
C TYR A 233 14.18 -5.43 -6.71
N TYR A 234 13.55 -5.96 -5.65
CA TYR A 234 12.61 -5.24 -4.79
C TYR A 234 13.25 -4.63 -3.54
N PHE A 235 14.54 -4.92 -3.29
CA PHE A 235 15.38 -4.18 -2.33
C PHE A 235 16.18 -3.14 -3.10
N LYS A 236 15.79 -1.85 -3.03
CA LYS A 236 16.37 -0.77 -3.84
C LYS A 236 17.90 -0.75 -3.81
N GLU A 237 18.48 -0.80 -2.62
CA GLU A 237 19.93 -0.74 -2.40
C GLU A 237 20.63 -2.02 -2.89
N ILE A 238 20.03 -3.19 -2.68
CA ILE A 238 20.57 -4.46 -3.18
C ILE A 238 20.55 -4.48 -4.70
N ASN A 239 19.45 -4.04 -5.31
CA ASN A 239 19.32 -3.91 -6.75
C ASN A 239 20.37 -2.94 -7.33
N THR A 240 20.56 -1.78 -6.69
CA THR A 240 21.56 -0.79 -7.11
C THR A 240 22.96 -1.36 -7.04
N PHE A 241 23.36 -1.92 -5.91
CA PHE A 241 24.69 -2.50 -5.74
C PHE A 241 24.88 -3.77 -6.58
N GLY A 242 23.82 -4.48 -6.87
CA GLY A 242 23.81 -5.69 -7.69
C GLY A 242 24.30 -5.46 -9.13
N ASN A 243 24.09 -4.24 -9.67
CA ASN A 243 24.50 -3.89 -11.02
C ASN A 243 26.04 -4.00 -11.22
N ASP A 244 26.82 -3.82 -10.16
CA ASP A 244 28.27 -3.89 -10.19
C ASP A 244 28.83 -5.26 -9.81
N CYS A 245 27.98 -6.28 -9.67
CA CYS A 245 28.43 -7.65 -9.45
C CYS A 245 29.11 -8.23 -10.68
N LYS A 246 30.13 -9.06 -10.45
CA LYS A 246 30.84 -9.75 -11.55
C LYS A 246 29.91 -10.60 -12.41
N PHE A 247 28.90 -11.23 -11.80
CA PHE A 247 27.97 -12.15 -12.47
C PHE A 247 26.60 -11.49 -12.63
N ARG A 248 26.05 -11.53 -13.85
CA ARG A 248 24.73 -10.94 -14.17
C ARG A 248 23.57 -11.51 -13.35
N ASN A 249 23.63 -12.82 -13.03
CA ASN A 249 22.59 -13.52 -12.27
C ASN A 249 23.02 -13.75 -10.81
N CYS A 250 23.78 -12.80 -10.23
CA CYS A 250 24.17 -12.89 -8.84
C CYS A 250 22.95 -12.81 -7.93
N ASN A 251 22.78 -13.79 -7.05
CA ASN A 251 21.76 -13.78 -6.01
C ASN A 251 22.30 -13.30 -4.66
N HIS A 252 23.54 -12.80 -4.64
CA HIS A 252 24.18 -12.15 -3.50
C HIS A 252 24.28 -13.03 -2.25
N ILE A 253 24.25 -14.36 -2.39
CA ILE A 253 24.27 -15.32 -1.27
C ILE A 253 25.67 -15.91 -1.11
N LYS A 254 26.13 -16.69 -2.08
CA LYS A 254 27.40 -17.44 -2.02
C LYS A 254 28.41 -17.03 -3.10
N GLU A 255 28.01 -16.23 -4.06
CA GLU A 255 28.81 -15.89 -5.22
C GLU A 255 30.09 -15.14 -4.82
N PRO A 256 31.24 -15.52 -5.41
CA PRO A 256 32.50 -14.80 -5.20
C PRO A 256 32.46 -13.46 -5.94
N LYS A 257 33.16 -12.48 -5.39
CA LYS A 257 33.24 -11.10 -5.97
C LYS A 257 31.86 -10.45 -6.13
N CYS A 258 30.97 -10.69 -5.17
CA CYS A 258 29.65 -10.07 -5.10
C CYS A 258 29.79 -8.65 -4.54
N ASN A 259 29.37 -7.63 -5.32
CA ASN A 259 29.44 -6.24 -4.87
C ASN A 259 28.51 -5.96 -3.69
N VAL A 260 27.32 -6.56 -3.65
CA VAL A 260 26.38 -6.40 -2.52
C VAL A 260 27.03 -6.83 -1.19
N LYS A 261 27.73 -7.97 -1.17
CA LYS A 261 28.47 -8.41 0.03
C LYS A 261 29.66 -7.47 0.36
N HIS A 262 30.34 -6.96 -0.63
CA HIS A 262 31.40 -5.97 -0.44
C HIS A 262 30.85 -4.65 0.15
N GLN A 263 29.65 -4.20 -0.30
CA GLN A 263 29.01 -3.03 0.29
C GLN A 263 28.53 -3.29 1.73
N LEU A 264 28.12 -4.52 2.04
CA LEU A 264 27.78 -4.93 3.41
C LEU A 264 29.02 -4.88 4.32
N GLU A 265 30.15 -5.43 3.89
CA GLU A 265 31.44 -5.40 4.61
C GLU A 265 31.94 -3.98 4.88
N ASN A 266 31.63 -3.05 3.97
CA ASN A 266 32.00 -1.62 4.09
C ASN A 266 30.93 -0.78 4.84
N ASN A 267 29.90 -1.39 5.41
CA ASN A 267 28.79 -0.72 6.10
C ASN A 267 27.97 0.26 5.22
N ASN A 268 28.03 0.12 3.89
CA ASN A 268 27.19 0.87 2.95
C ASN A 268 25.79 0.24 2.75
N LEU A 269 25.62 -1.01 3.19
CA LEU A 269 24.36 -1.74 3.24
C LEU A 269 24.09 -2.13 4.70
N ALA A 270 22.94 -1.76 5.22
CA ALA A 270 22.58 -2.10 6.59
C ALA A 270 22.42 -3.61 6.77
N GLN A 271 23.07 -4.16 7.82
CA GLN A 271 23.08 -5.59 8.11
C GLN A 271 21.68 -6.19 8.17
N PHE A 272 20.74 -5.55 8.89
CA PHE A 272 19.37 -6.07 9.04
C PHE A 272 18.63 -6.15 7.69
N ARG A 273 18.90 -5.23 6.75
CA ARG A 273 18.29 -5.24 5.41
C ARG A 273 18.75 -6.46 4.60
N TYR A 274 20.06 -6.75 4.66
CA TYR A 274 20.61 -7.94 4.01
C TYR A 274 20.10 -9.24 4.65
N GLU A 275 19.97 -9.29 5.97
CA GLU A 275 19.39 -10.44 6.69
C GLU A 275 17.93 -10.68 6.28
N HIS A 276 17.11 -9.63 6.19
CA HIS A 276 15.72 -9.75 5.73
C HIS A 276 15.64 -10.18 4.26
N TYR A 277 16.54 -9.69 3.41
CA TYR A 277 16.65 -10.18 2.04
C TYR A 277 16.88 -11.69 2.00
N LEU A 278 17.88 -12.19 2.76
CA LEU A 278 18.17 -13.61 2.82
C LEU A 278 16.98 -14.44 3.36
N GLN A 279 16.25 -13.91 4.34
CA GLN A 279 15.05 -14.56 4.87
C GLN A 279 13.98 -14.70 3.79
N LEU A 280 13.66 -13.62 3.06
CA LEU A 280 12.63 -13.61 2.03
C LEU A 280 12.98 -14.50 0.81
N VAL A 281 14.26 -14.61 0.46
CA VAL A 281 14.71 -15.53 -0.60
C VAL A 281 14.56 -17.00 -0.18
N ASN A 282 14.61 -17.30 1.12
CA ASN A 282 14.50 -18.68 1.63
C ASN A 282 13.06 -19.09 1.99
N GLU A 283 12.10 -18.17 2.00
CA GLU A 283 10.67 -18.49 2.14
C GLU A 283 10.11 -19.11 0.85
#